data_8c1d7118131605f00cfc95c6f87023a6
#
_entry.id   8c1d7118131605f00cfc95c6f87023a6
#
_cell.length_a   1.000
_cell.length_b   1.000
_cell.length_c   1.000
_cell.angle_alpha   90.00
_cell.angle_beta   90.00
_cell.angle_gamma   90.00
#
_symmetry.space_group_name_H-M   'P 1'
#
loop_
_entity.id
_entity.type
_entity.pdbx_description
1 polymer ?
#
loop_
_entity_poly.entity_id
_entity_poly.type
_entity_poly.pdbx_seq_one_letter_code
_entity_poly.pdbx_strand_id
1 'polypeptide(L)'
;MNSLQAPLEIHDLTVSYNRRPVLYGIDLEIQEGTLVGVIGPNGAGKSTLIKTIMGLVPATGGWVKIFGNKGKKSYTRVGYVPQRESVDWDFPVSVLDVVLMGRFGHVGWLRRVSKKDRSVACECLEKVNMLPFADRQIGKLSGGQQQRVFLARALAQESDLYLMDEPFVGVDAVTENAIIGLLRELKSKGKTLVVVHHDLSNAKDYFDQLILLNMRLIAHGDVEQTFTQNLLQKTYGGRLTVFTEIADQAAARRGSNKDLSEST
;
A
#
# COMPACT_ATOMS: atom_id res chain seq x y z
N MET A 1 20.19 -23.43 -10.30
CA MET A 1 19.60 -22.62 -9.23
C MET A 1 18.83 -21.51 -9.93
N ASN A 2 17.50 -21.58 -9.99
CA ASN A 2 16.70 -20.44 -10.46
C ASN A 2 16.91 -19.33 -9.42
N SER A 3 17.61 -18.27 -9.80
CA SER A 3 17.61 -17.02 -9.02
C SER A 3 16.14 -16.57 -8.96
N LEU A 4 15.52 -16.65 -7.80
CA LEU A 4 14.20 -16.08 -7.55
C LEU A 4 14.31 -14.59 -7.92
N GLN A 5 13.62 -14.21 -8.99
CA GLN A 5 13.62 -12.81 -9.46
C GLN A 5 12.88 -11.99 -8.41
N ALA A 6 13.50 -10.90 -7.95
CA ALA A 6 12.88 -10.02 -6.98
C ALA A 6 11.50 -9.53 -7.47
N PRO A 7 10.48 -9.48 -6.62
CA PRO A 7 9.15 -8.95 -6.97
C PRO A 7 9.19 -7.54 -7.51
N LEU A 8 10.12 -6.71 -7.01
CA LEU A 8 10.32 -5.33 -7.45
C LEU A 8 11.80 -4.97 -7.39
N GLU A 9 12.34 -4.51 -8.52
CA GLU A 9 13.67 -3.94 -8.66
C GLU A 9 13.54 -2.54 -9.28
N ILE A 10 14.19 -1.56 -8.70
CA ILE A 10 14.25 -0.17 -9.16
C ILE A 10 15.72 0.24 -9.22
N HIS A 11 16.14 0.84 -10.32
CA HIS A 11 17.51 1.30 -10.50
C HIS A 11 17.55 2.72 -11.05
N ASP A 12 18.27 3.60 -10.34
CA ASP A 12 18.51 5.01 -10.66
C ASP A 12 17.24 5.75 -11.09
N LEU A 13 16.10 5.43 -10.43
CA LEU A 13 14.80 5.94 -10.84
C LEU A 13 14.71 7.43 -10.56
N THR A 14 14.54 8.22 -11.62
CA THR A 14 14.29 9.66 -11.55
C THR A 14 12.96 9.97 -12.22
N VAL A 15 12.13 10.79 -11.58
CA VAL A 15 10.81 11.20 -12.06
C VAL A 15 10.63 12.70 -11.93
N SER A 16 10.14 13.35 -12.99
CA SER A 16 9.90 14.80 -13.01
C SER A 16 8.52 15.13 -13.55
N TYR A 17 7.85 16.11 -12.95
CA TYR A 17 6.66 16.76 -13.50
C TYR A 17 7.03 18.17 -13.99
N ASN A 18 6.71 18.49 -15.23
CA ASN A 18 7.00 19.81 -15.81
C ASN A 18 8.44 20.29 -15.53
N ARG A 19 9.44 19.43 -15.75
CA ARG A 19 10.87 19.67 -15.50
C ARG A 19 11.23 19.88 -14.01
N ARG A 20 10.29 19.67 -13.08
CA ARG A 20 10.57 19.69 -11.64
C ARG A 20 10.71 18.26 -11.16
N PRO A 21 11.91 17.85 -10.75
CA PRO A 21 12.12 16.51 -10.24
C PRO A 21 11.36 16.30 -8.92
N VAL A 22 10.75 15.12 -8.77
CA VAL A 22 10.01 14.68 -7.59
C VAL A 22 10.67 13.46 -6.96
N LEU A 23 11.32 12.62 -7.77
CA LEU A 23 12.15 11.51 -7.32
C LEU A 23 13.52 11.59 -7.99
N TYR A 24 14.59 11.29 -7.24
CA TYR A 24 15.95 11.39 -7.70
C TYR A 24 16.75 10.14 -7.38
N GLY A 25 17.17 9.39 -8.40
CA GLY A 25 18.13 8.30 -8.28
C GLY A 25 17.73 7.29 -7.21
N ILE A 26 16.53 6.71 -7.30
CA ILE A 26 16.04 5.69 -6.36
C ILE A 26 16.59 4.33 -6.81
N ASP A 27 17.35 3.68 -5.94
CA ASP A 27 17.76 2.29 -6.05
C ASP A 27 17.08 1.48 -4.95
N LEU A 28 16.31 0.44 -5.31
CA LEU A 28 15.50 -0.32 -4.39
C LEU A 28 15.28 -1.74 -4.90
N GLU A 29 15.39 -2.72 -4.02
CA GLU A 29 15.02 -4.10 -4.27
C GLU A 29 14.12 -4.60 -3.13
N ILE A 30 12.97 -5.19 -3.45
CA ILE A 30 12.02 -5.75 -2.48
C ILE A 30 12.11 -7.28 -2.54
N GLN A 31 12.20 -7.90 -1.38
CA GLN A 31 12.21 -9.35 -1.23
C GLN A 31 10.79 -9.93 -1.29
N GLU A 32 10.68 -11.18 -1.75
CA GLU A 32 9.42 -11.90 -1.82
C GLU A 32 8.84 -12.17 -0.42
N GLY A 33 7.52 -12.11 -0.31
CA GLY A 33 6.82 -12.44 0.94
C GLY A 33 7.04 -11.42 2.07
N THR A 34 7.29 -10.14 1.73
CA THR A 34 7.47 -9.06 2.71
C THR A 34 6.31 -8.07 2.68
N LEU A 35 6.00 -7.50 3.84
CA LEU A 35 5.08 -6.38 4.00
C LEU A 35 5.90 -5.12 4.28
N VAL A 36 6.00 -4.24 3.27
CA VAL A 36 6.88 -3.08 3.24
C VAL A 36 6.08 -1.79 3.37
N GLY A 37 6.43 -0.95 4.34
CA GLY A 37 5.87 0.39 4.51
C GLY A 37 6.68 1.45 3.78
N VAL A 38 6.04 2.32 2.99
CA VAL A 38 6.66 3.51 2.38
C VAL A 38 6.27 4.72 3.21
N ILE A 39 7.24 5.32 3.88
CA ILE A 39 7.05 6.40 4.85
C ILE A 39 7.84 7.65 4.42
N GLY A 40 7.27 8.81 4.67
CA GLY A 40 7.89 10.09 4.37
C GLY A 40 6.90 11.25 4.45
N PRO A 41 7.36 12.50 4.47
CA PRO A 41 6.49 13.66 4.58
C PRO A 41 5.57 13.83 3.37
N ASN A 42 4.58 14.70 3.48
CA ASN A 42 3.75 15.09 2.35
C ASN A 42 4.63 15.77 1.29
N GLY A 43 4.45 15.36 0.02
CA GLY A 43 5.30 15.80 -1.08
C GLY A 43 6.62 15.02 -1.24
N ALA A 44 6.89 14.01 -0.42
CA ALA A 44 8.11 13.17 -0.51
C ALA A 44 8.22 12.32 -1.79
N GLY A 45 7.15 12.23 -2.58
CA GLY A 45 7.12 11.43 -3.82
C GLY A 45 6.57 10.01 -3.64
N LYS A 46 5.97 9.65 -2.50
CA LYS A 46 5.45 8.30 -2.21
C LYS A 46 4.45 7.80 -3.26
N SER A 47 3.38 8.57 -3.50
CA SER A 47 2.37 8.24 -4.54
C SER A 47 2.97 8.27 -5.94
N THR A 48 3.95 9.15 -6.20
CA THR A 48 4.67 9.20 -7.48
C THR A 48 5.47 7.92 -7.68
N LEU A 49 6.15 7.41 -6.64
CA LEU A 49 6.88 6.14 -6.70
C LEU A 49 5.93 4.99 -7.07
N ILE A 50 4.80 4.83 -6.35
CA ILE A 50 3.80 3.80 -6.66
C ILE A 50 3.27 3.94 -8.09
N LYS A 51 2.88 5.15 -8.50
CA LYS A 51 2.37 5.40 -9.86
C LYS A 51 3.40 5.10 -10.95
N THR A 52 4.68 5.38 -10.67
CA THR A 52 5.77 5.09 -11.63
C THR A 52 6.05 3.59 -11.72
N ILE A 53 6.01 2.87 -10.60
CA ILE A 53 6.10 1.39 -10.60
C ILE A 53 4.96 0.79 -11.44
N MET A 54 3.75 1.34 -11.35
CA MET A 54 2.59 0.94 -12.15
C MET A 54 2.63 1.41 -13.61
N GLY A 55 3.65 2.18 -14.02
CA GLY A 55 3.74 2.76 -15.36
C GLY A 55 2.68 3.83 -15.67
N LEU A 56 2.00 4.36 -14.65
CA LEU A 56 1.03 5.46 -14.75
C LEU A 56 1.71 6.82 -14.90
N VAL A 57 2.94 6.93 -14.41
CA VAL A 57 3.80 8.10 -14.54
C VAL A 57 5.11 7.64 -15.18
N PRO A 58 5.56 8.25 -16.30
CA PRO A 58 6.79 7.86 -16.95
C PRO A 58 8.01 8.28 -16.11
N ALA A 59 9.00 7.39 -16.04
CA ALA A 59 10.33 7.73 -15.51
C ALA A 59 11.05 8.65 -16.50
N THR A 60 11.81 9.63 -15.97
CA THR A 60 12.73 10.47 -16.77
C THR A 60 14.15 9.90 -16.80
N GLY A 61 14.48 8.98 -15.90
CA GLY A 61 15.73 8.23 -15.84
C GLY A 61 15.56 6.92 -15.09
N GLY A 62 16.48 5.99 -15.29
CA GLY A 62 16.46 4.70 -14.63
C GLY A 62 15.42 3.70 -15.19
N TRP A 63 15.11 2.68 -14.40
CA TRP A 63 14.12 1.66 -14.78
C TRP A 63 13.50 0.96 -13.55
N VAL A 64 12.34 0.35 -13.82
CA VAL A 64 11.62 -0.52 -12.89
C VAL A 64 11.44 -1.89 -13.54
N LYS A 65 11.72 -2.96 -12.79
CA LYS A 65 11.35 -4.33 -13.13
C LYS A 65 10.43 -4.91 -12.06
N ILE A 66 9.46 -5.67 -12.50
CA ILE A 66 8.55 -6.42 -11.65
C ILE A 66 8.69 -7.89 -12.05
N PHE A 67 9.14 -8.74 -11.10
CA PHE A 67 9.51 -10.14 -11.35
C PHE A 67 10.44 -10.26 -12.56
N GLY A 68 11.49 -9.43 -12.60
CA GLY A 68 12.51 -9.41 -13.66
C GLY A 68 12.06 -8.82 -15.00
N ASN A 69 10.78 -8.45 -15.17
CA ASN A 69 10.23 -7.95 -16.42
C ASN A 69 9.99 -6.45 -16.39
N LYS A 70 10.20 -5.79 -17.53
CA LYS A 70 9.85 -4.38 -17.76
C LYS A 70 8.55 -4.27 -18.55
N GLY A 71 7.74 -3.24 -18.24
CA GLY A 71 6.59 -2.84 -19.04
C GLY A 71 5.29 -3.65 -18.78
N LYS A 72 4.33 -3.51 -19.71
CA LYS A 72 2.92 -3.88 -19.50
C LYS A 72 2.65 -5.32 -19.07
N LYS A 73 3.47 -6.28 -19.49
CA LYS A 73 3.28 -7.70 -19.16
C LYS A 73 3.46 -7.99 -17.66
N SER A 74 4.26 -7.20 -16.96
CA SER A 74 4.48 -7.39 -15.53
C SER A 74 3.31 -6.91 -14.66
N TYR A 75 2.49 -5.98 -15.17
CA TYR A 75 1.37 -5.41 -14.41
C TYR A 75 0.21 -6.39 -14.18
N THR A 76 0.11 -7.47 -14.95
CA THR A 76 -0.90 -8.53 -14.72
C THR A 76 -0.72 -9.25 -13.39
N ARG A 77 0.47 -9.18 -12.80
CA ARG A 77 0.82 -9.76 -11.49
C ARG A 77 0.76 -8.75 -10.35
N VAL A 78 0.28 -7.53 -10.62
CA VAL A 78 0.27 -6.44 -9.63
C VAL A 78 -1.17 -6.04 -9.30
N GLY A 79 -1.54 -6.16 -8.03
CA GLY A 79 -2.77 -5.58 -7.48
C GLY A 79 -2.51 -4.13 -7.05
N TYR A 80 -3.38 -3.21 -7.45
CA TYR A 80 -3.21 -1.79 -7.13
C TYR A 80 -4.43 -1.21 -6.43
N VAL A 81 -4.18 -0.62 -5.25
CA VAL A 81 -5.14 0.19 -4.51
C VAL A 81 -4.72 1.65 -4.62
N PRO A 82 -5.42 2.49 -5.39
CA PRO A 82 -5.11 3.90 -5.56
C PRO A 82 -5.48 4.71 -4.32
N GLN A 83 -4.86 5.88 -4.19
CA GLN A 83 -5.29 6.89 -3.25
C GLN A 83 -6.73 7.35 -3.57
N ARG A 84 -7.56 7.52 -2.53
CA ARG A 84 -9.00 7.77 -2.67
C ARG A 84 -9.30 8.99 -3.53
N GLU A 85 -8.57 10.09 -3.37
CA GLU A 85 -8.77 11.35 -4.10
C GLU A 85 -8.50 11.24 -5.60
N SER A 86 -7.84 10.17 -6.05
CA SER A 86 -7.53 9.94 -7.46
C SER A 86 -8.63 9.20 -8.24
N VAL A 87 -9.74 8.84 -7.57
CA VAL A 87 -10.83 8.03 -8.14
C VAL A 87 -12.06 8.89 -8.38
N ASP A 88 -12.70 8.72 -9.54
CA ASP A 88 -14.02 9.29 -9.82
C ASP A 88 -15.11 8.43 -9.16
N TRP A 89 -15.69 8.93 -8.09
CA TRP A 89 -16.69 8.23 -7.29
C TRP A 89 -18.11 8.41 -7.81
N ASP A 90 -18.35 9.33 -8.73
CA ASP A 90 -19.67 9.61 -9.29
C ASP A 90 -20.04 8.65 -10.43
N PHE A 91 -19.11 7.78 -10.81
CA PHE A 91 -19.35 6.79 -11.85
C PHE A 91 -20.44 5.78 -11.40
N PRO A 92 -21.51 5.55 -12.22
CA PRO A 92 -22.70 4.80 -11.81
C PRO A 92 -22.51 3.28 -11.86
N VAL A 93 -21.59 2.74 -11.07
CA VAL A 93 -21.31 1.30 -10.97
C VAL A 93 -21.67 0.75 -9.59
N SER A 94 -22.07 -0.52 -9.51
CA SER A 94 -22.26 -1.20 -8.24
C SER A 94 -20.94 -1.58 -7.58
N VAL A 95 -20.96 -1.81 -6.28
CA VAL A 95 -19.83 -2.32 -5.50
C VAL A 95 -19.29 -3.62 -6.11
N LEU A 96 -20.19 -4.55 -6.47
CA LEU A 96 -19.80 -5.82 -7.08
C LEU A 96 -19.13 -5.62 -8.45
N ASP A 97 -19.64 -4.70 -9.27
CA ASP A 97 -19.02 -4.40 -10.58
C ASP A 97 -17.60 -3.87 -10.43
N VAL A 98 -17.35 -3.00 -9.44
CA VAL A 98 -15.99 -2.51 -9.13
C VAL A 98 -15.05 -3.67 -8.79
N VAL A 99 -15.49 -4.62 -7.95
CA VAL A 99 -14.65 -5.76 -7.58
C VAL A 99 -14.44 -6.72 -8.77
N LEU A 100 -15.47 -6.93 -9.60
CA LEU A 100 -15.37 -7.70 -10.84
C LEU A 100 -14.37 -7.11 -11.85
N MET A 101 -14.13 -5.79 -11.85
CA MET A 101 -13.06 -5.20 -12.65
C MET A 101 -11.68 -5.77 -12.31
N GLY A 102 -11.46 -6.21 -11.05
CA GLY A 102 -10.23 -6.92 -10.65
C GLY A 102 -10.05 -8.26 -11.39
N ARG A 103 -11.13 -8.88 -11.89
CA ARG A 103 -11.08 -10.16 -12.62
C ARG A 103 -10.74 -10.02 -14.10
N PHE A 104 -10.73 -8.81 -14.68
CA PHE A 104 -10.53 -8.62 -16.11
C PHE A 104 -9.23 -9.22 -16.64
N GLY A 105 -8.15 -9.24 -15.85
CA GLY A 105 -6.90 -9.89 -16.20
C GLY A 105 -7.04 -11.41 -16.41
N HIS A 106 -7.96 -12.06 -15.71
CA HIS A 106 -8.25 -13.50 -15.79
C HIS A 106 -9.30 -13.83 -16.84
N VAL A 107 -10.31 -12.97 -16.98
CA VAL A 107 -11.44 -13.19 -17.91
C VAL A 107 -11.00 -12.96 -19.36
N GLY A 108 -10.11 -11.98 -19.60
CA GLY A 108 -9.74 -11.52 -20.94
C GLY A 108 -10.82 -10.66 -21.59
N TRP A 109 -10.44 -9.84 -22.58
CA TRP A 109 -11.28 -8.77 -23.14
C TRP A 109 -12.56 -9.24 -23.86
N LEU A 110 -12.56 -10.46 -24.42
CA LEU A 110 -13.68 -10.97 -25.23
C LEU A 110 -14.60 -11.96 -24.49
N ARG A 111 -14.34 -12.23 -23.22
CA ARG A 111 -15.12 -13.21 -22.46
C ARG A 111 -16.05 -12.52 -21.45
N ARG A 112 -17.22 -13.12 -21.25
CA ARG A 112 -18.14 -12.68 -20.18
C ARG A 112 -17.64 -13.16 -18.83
N VAL A 113 -17.91 -12.37 -17.79
CA VAL A 113 -17.69 -12.73 -16.38
C VAL A 113 -18.41 -14.06 -16.07
N SER A 114 -17.65 -15.04 -15.59
CA SER A 114 -18.18 -16.36 -15.24
C SER A 114 -18.80 -16.37 -13.83
N LYS A 115 -19.56 -17.43 -13.51
CA LYS A 115 -20.06 -17.66 -12.15
C LYS A 115 -18.90 -17.75 -11.14
N LYS A 116 -17.77 -18.34 -11.56
CA LYS A 116 -16.56 -18.44 -10.72
C LYS A 116 -15.98 -17.07 -10.40
N ASP A 117 -15.88 -16.17 -11.38
CA ASP A 117 -15.37 -14.81 -11.15
C ASP A 117 -16.27 -14.03 -10.20
N ARG A 118 -17.60 -14.22 -10.31
CA ARG A 118 -18.57 -13.63 -9.40
C ARG A 118 -18.42 -14.17 -7.97
N SER A 119 -18.18 -15.49 -7.80
CA SER A 119 -17.90 -16.10 -6.51
C SER A 119 -16.67 -15.49 -5.86
N VAL A 120 -15.55 -15.41 -6.61
CA VAL A 120 -14.31 -14.79 -6.13
C VAL A 120 -14.53 -13.33 -5.71
N ALA A 121 -15.28 -12.56 -6.50
CA ALA A 121 -15.59 -11.17 -6.16
C ALA A 121 -16.42 -11.06 -4.87
N CYS A 122 -17.42 -11.92 -4.68
CA CYS A 122 -18.21 -11.97 -3.45
C CYS A 122 -17.37 -12.38 -2.23
N GLU A 123 -16.49 -13.38 -2.37
CA GLU A 123 -15.55 -13.78 -1.31
C GLU A 123 -14.59 -12.64 -0.92
N CYS A 124 -14.10 -11.88 -1.91
CA CYS A 124 -13.28 -10.69 -1.63
C CYS A 124 -14.06 -9.58 -0.92
N LEU A 125 -15.34 -9.38 -1.28
CA LEU A 125 -16.22 -8.44 -0.57
C LEU A 125 -16.50 -8.88 0.87
N GLU A 126 -16.67 -10.18 1.10
CA GLU A 126 -16.84 -10.74 2.44
C GLU A 126 -15.64 -10.49 3.33
N LYS A 127 -14.42 -10.73 2.83
CA LYS A 127 -13.15 -10.49 3.56
C LYS A 127 -13.00 -9.05 4.06
N VAL A 128 -13.61 -8.09 3.39
CA VAL A 128 -13.57 -6.67 3.77
C VAL A 128 -14.89 -6.17 4.38
N ASN A 129 -15.83 -7.08 4.73
CA ASN A 129 -17.15 -6.78 5.29
C ASN A 129 -17.98 -5.83 4.40
N MET A 130 -17.92 -6.01 3.08
CA MET A 130 -18.66 -5.20 2.11
C MET A 130 -19.68 -5.99 1.28
N LEU A 131 -19.80 -7.31 1.46
CA LEU A 131 -20.74 -8.15 0.74
C LEU A 131 -22.23 -7.68 0.89
N PRO A 132 -22.71 -7.21 2.06
CA PRO A 132 -24.07 -6.68 2.19
C PRO A 132 -24.37 -5.44 1.32
N PHE A 133 -23.33 -4.79 0.80
CA PHE A 133 -23.43 -3.60 -0.04
C PHE A 133 -23.18 -3.89 -1.54
N ALA A 134 -23.11 -5.17 -1.94
CA ALA A 134 -22.70 -5.60 -3.28
C ALA A 134 -23.48 -4.89 -4.41
N ASP A 135 -24.78 -4.72 -4.26
CA ASP A 135 -25.65 -4.11 -5.26
C ASP A 135 -25.77 -2.58 -5.11
N ARG A 136 -25.15 -1.99 -4.06
CA ARG A 136 -25.20 -0.54 -3.83
C ARG A 136 -24.24 0.17 -4.80
N GLN A 137 -24.64 1.35 -5.25
CA GLN A 137 -23.77 2.21 -6.06
C GLN A 137 -22.58 2.70 -5.24
N ILE A 138 -21.35 2.65 -5.83
CA ILE A 138 -20.09 2.97 -5.13
C ILE A 138 -20.09 4.39 -4.55
N GLY A 139 -20.64 5.38 -5.25
CA GLY A 139 -20.70 6.77 -4.81
C GLY A 139 -21.60 7.00 -3.59
N LYS A 140 -22.48 6.04 -3.24
CA LYS A 140 -23.35 6.12 -2.05
C LYS A 140 -22.70 5.54 -0.78
N LEU A 141 -21.46 5.14 -0.84
CA LEU A 141 -20.69 4.60 0.28
C LEU A 141 -19.90 5.69 1.01
N SER A 142 -19.64 5.49 2.31
CA SER A 142 -18.68 6.31 3.04
C SER A 142 -17.26 6.12 2.49
N GLY A 143 -16.34 7.08 2.76
CA GLY A 143 -14.97 7.01 2.28
C GLY A 143 -14.24 5.73 2.69
N GLY A 144 -14.38 5.30 3.95
CA GLY A 144 -13.78 4.04 4.42
C GLY A 144 -14.42 2.80 3.79
N GLN A 145 -15.73 2.83 3.46
CA GLN A 145 -16.39 1.77 2.71
C GLN A 145 -15.86 1.70 1.26
N GLN A 146 -15.72 2.84 0.59
CA GLN A 146 -15.13 2.92 -0.75
C GLN A 146 -13.72 2.33 -0.78
N GLN A 147 -12.89 2.68 0.21
CA GLN A 147 -11.52 2.16 0.32
C GLN A 147 -11.49 0.65 0.47
N ARG A 148 -12.38 0.07 1.29
CA ARG A 148 -12.52 -1.40 1.43
C ARG A 148 -12.95 -2.07 0.12
N VAL A 149 -13.83 -1.46 -0.66
CA VAL A 149 -14.22 -2.00 -1.98
C VAL A 149 -13.04 -2.03 -2.95
N PHE A 150 -12.19 -0.98 -2.95
CA PHE A 150 -10.97 -0.96 -3.79
C PHE A 150 -9.93 -1.98 -3.32
N LEU A 151 -9.85 -2.24 -2.02
CA LEU A 151 -9.05 -3.35 -1.50
C LEU A 151 -9.59 -4.68 -1.99
N ALA A 152 -10.92 -4.93 -1.89
CA ALA A 152 -11.54 -6.14 -2.42
C ALA A 152 -11.29 -6.33 -3.93
N ARG A 153 -11.32 -5.24 -4.72
CA ARG A 153 -10.96 -5.26 -6.15
C ARG A 153 -9.53 -5.73 -6.38
N ALA A 154 -8.58 -5.22 -5.60
CA ALA A 154 -7.18 -5.63 -5.70
C ALA A 154 -7.00 -7.10 -5.29
N LEU A 155 -7.70 -7.56 -4.25
CA LEU A 155 -7.69 -8.96 -3.82
C LEU A 155 -8.25 -9.90 -4.91
N ALA A 156 -9.35 -9.49 -5.56
CA ALA A 156 -9.97 -10.26 -6.64
C ALA A 156 -9.05 -10.47 -7.84
N GLN A 157 -8.01 -9.66 -7.98
CA GLN A 157 -6.98 -9.82 -9.02
C GLN A 157 -6.03 -10.99 -8.74
N GLU A 158 -5.98 -11.53 -7.51
CA GLU A 158 -5.13 -12.66 -7.08
C GLU A 158 -3.65 -12.45 -7.44
N SER A 159 -3.15 -11.25 -7.28
CA SER A 159 -1.81 -10.82 -7.68
C SER A 159 -0.70 -11.39 -6.76
N ASP A 160 0.55 -11.27 -7.20
CA ASP A 160 1.73 -11.67 -6.42
C ASP A 160 2.37 -10.48 -5.71
N LEU A 161 2.27 -9.28 -6.29
CA LEU A 161 2.70 -8.01 -5.71
C LEU A 161 1.49 -7.09 -5.54
N TYR A 162 1.33 -6.50 -4.36
CA TYR A 162 0.30 -5.51 -4.09
C TYR A 162 0.94 -4.16 -3.80
N LEU A 163 0.50 -3.13 -4.52
CA LEU A 163 0.90 -1.75 -4.32
C LEU A 163 -0.31 -0.97 -3.81
N MET A 164 -0.18 -0.34 -2.65
CA MET A 164 -1.30 0.34 -1.98
C MET A 164 -0.90 1.77 -1.61
N ASP A 165 -1.66 2.74 -2.09
CA ASP A 165 -1.41 4.16 -1.82
C ASP A 165 -2.40 4.66 -0.76
N GLU A 166 -1.94 4.72 0.48
CA GLU A 166 -2.70 5.15 1.67
C GLU A 166 -4.02 4.35 1.89
N PRO A 167 -3.97 3.01 2.01
CA PRO A 167 -5.18 2.17 2.10
C PRO A 167 -5.97 2.35 3.40
N PHE A 168 -5.42 3.02 4.40
CA PHE A 168 -6.03 3.22 5.73
C PHE A 168 -6.71 4.58 5.90
N VAL A 169 -6.60 5.48 4.93
CA VAL A 169 -7.19 6.82 5.04
C VAL A 169 -8.71 6.76 5.13
N GLY A 170 -9.25 7.39 6.17
CA GLY A 170 -10.70 7.49 6.39
C GLY A 170 -11.38 6.23 6.92
N VAL A 171 -10.59 5.27 7.43
CA VAL A 171 -11.12 4.10 8.15
C VAL A 171 -10.92 4.28 9.67
N ASP A 172 -11.77 3.65 10.46
CA ASP A 172 -11.62 3.60 11.92
C ASP A 172 -10.57 2.56 12.33
N ALA A 173 -10.07 2.64 13.58
CA ALA A 173 -9.00 1.77 14.08
C ALA A 173 -9.36 0.26 14.04
N VAL A 174 -10.64 -0.10 14.21
CA VAL A 174 -11.07 -1.51 14.14
C VAL A 174 -10.96 -2.01 12.70
N THR A 175 -11.41 -1.20 11.75
CA THR A 175 -11.29 -1.50 10.31
C THR A 175 -9.82 -1.53 9.87
N GLU A 176 -8.99 -0.61 10.34
CA GLU A 176 -7.55 -0.59 10.06
C GLU A 176 -6.88 -1.89 10.52
N ASN A 177 -7.12 -2.33 11.75
CA ASN A 177 -6.58 -3.57 12.27
C ASN A 177 -7.06 -4.81 11.47
N ALA A 178 -8.32 -4.82 11.02
CA ALA A 178 -8.82 -5.89 10.16
C ALA A 178 -8.11 -5.91 8.79
N ILE A 179 -7.85 -4.75 8.19
CA ILE A 179 -7.08 -4.65 6.94
C ILE A 179 -5.65 -5.14 7.16
N ILE A 180 -4.97 -4.74 8.23
CA ILE A 180 -3.61 -5.22 8.55
C ILE A 180 -3.59 -6.74 8.73
N GLY A 181 -4.57 -7.32 9.42
CA GLY A 181 -4.75 -8.77 9.55
C GLY A 181 -4.81 -9.46 8.17
N LEU A 182 -5.59 -8.88 7.25
CA LEU A 182 -5.71 -9.37 5.87
C LEU A 182 -4.39 -9.25 5.09
N LEU A 183 -3.65 -8.14 5.23
CA LEU A 183 -2.35 -7.98 4.58
C LEU A 183 -1.33 -9.00 5.11
N ARG A 184 -1.33 -9.30 6.40
CA ARG A 184 -0.50 -10.35 7.02
C ARG A 184 -0.88 -11.74 6.51
N GLU A 185 -2.17 -12.02 6.32
CA GLU A 185 -2.63 -13.27 5.70
C GLU A 185 -2.12 -13.41 4.26
N LEU A 186 -2.17 -12.34 3.45
CA LEU A 186 -1.60 -12.36 2.10
C LEU A 186 -0.10 -12.63 2.11
N LYS A 187 0.64 -11.95 3.00
CA LYS A 187 2.07 -12.18 3.20
C LYS A 187 2.36 -13.63 3.56
N SER A 188 1.60 -14.25 4.48
CA SER A 188 1.79 -15.66 4.88
C SER A 188 1.56 -16.63 3.72
N LYS A 189 0.84 -16.20 2.66
CA LYS A 189 0.66 -16.92 1.39
C LYS A 189 1.76 -16.62 0.36
N GLY A 190 2.86 -15.98 0.77
CA GLY A 190 4.00 -15.64 -0.08
C GLY A 190 3.78 -14.40 -0.95
N LYS A 191 2.72 -13.61 -0.72
CA LYS A 191 2.51 -12.37 -1.47
C LYS A 191 3.39 -11.24 -0.92
N THR A 192 3.83 -10.36 -1.81
CA THR A 192 4.62 -9.17 -1.47
C THR A 192 3.73 -7.94 -1.48
N LEU A 193 3.85 -7.10 -0.47
CA LEU A 193 2.99 -5.92 -0.32
C LEU A 193 3.84 -4.67 -0.05
N VAL A 194 3.58 -3.61 -0.81
CA VAL A 194 4.20 -2.28 -0.63
C VAL A 194 3.08 -1.28 -0.36
N VAL A 195 3.10 -0.68 0.82
CA VAL A 195 1.99 0.13 1.34
C VAL A 195 2.51 1.52 1.71
N VAL A 196 1.98 2.55 1.09
CA VAL A 196 2.22 3.93 1.53
C VAL A 196 1.47 4.17 2.82
N HIS A 197 2.19 4.63 3.84
CA HIS A 197 1.64 4.89 5.17
C HIS A 197 2.13 6.24 5.69
N HIS A 198 1.27 6.95 6.42
CA HIS A 198 1.60 8.28 6.95
C HIS A 198 1.71 8.34 8.47
N ASP A 199 1.16 7.34 9.18
CA ASP A 199 1.21 7.28 10.63
C ASP A 199 2.46 6.51 11.10
N LEU A 200 3.33 7.21 11.81
CA LEU A 200 4.56 6.64 12.37
C LEU A 200 4.29 5.79 13.62
N SER A 201 3.18 6.03 14.33
CA SER A 201 2.91 5.39 15.62
C SER A 201 2.73 3.88 15.51
N ASN A 202 2.17 3.40 14.40
CA ASN A 202 1.86 2.00 14.16
C ASN A 202 2.83 1.30 13.18
N ALA A 203 3.78 2.06 12.60
CA ALA A 203 4.63 1.57 11.52
C ALA A 203 5.49 0.36 11.94
N LYS A 204 6.01 0.37 13.17
CA LYS A 204 6.80 -0.75 13.72
C LYS A 204 6.00 -2.04 13.85
N ASP A 205 4.72 -1.91 14.23
CA ASP A 205 3.86 -3.06 14.46
C ASP A 205 3.32 -3.63 13.16
N TYR A 206 3.19 -2.81 12.11
CA TYR A 206 2.53 -3.20 10.87
C TYR A 206 3.47 -3.82 9.85
N PHE A 207 4.69 -3.33 9.71
CA PHE A 207 5.59 -3.63 8.60
C PHE A 207 6.81 -4.46 9.02
N ASP A 208 7.29 -5.31 8.10
CA ASP A 208 8.56 -6.03 8.26
C ASP A 208 9.73 -5.13 7.88
N GLN A 209 9.54 -4.36 6.80
CA GLN A 209 10.54 -3.47 6.24
C GLN A 209 9.97 -2.09 5.99
N LEU A 210 10.83 -1.08 5.97
CA LEU A 210 10.46 0.29 5.65
C LEU A 210 11.31 0.84 4.51
N ILE A 211 10.65 1.68 3.71
CA ILE A 211 11.26 2.60 2.75
C ILE A 211 11.06 4.01 3.29
N LEU A 212 12.12 4.67 3.71
CA LEU A 212 12.10 6.06 4.12
C LEU A 212 12.42 6.95 2.91
N LEU A 213 11.42 7.73 2.50
CA LEU A 213 11.46 8.50 1.26
C LEU A 213 11.28 10.01 1.55
N ASN A 214 12.16 10.82 0.96
CA ASN A 214 11.99 12.27 0.85
C ASN A 214 12.66 12.76 -0.43
N MET A 215 11.95 12.66 -1.56
CA MET A 215 12.45 12.88 -2.93
C MET A 215 13.63 11.98 -3.31
N ARG A 216 14.35 11.46 -2.33
CA ARG A 216 15.43 10.46 -2.43
C ARG A 216 15.14 9.31 -1.47
N LEU A 217 15.73 8.18 -1.74
CA LEU A 217 15.76 7.09 -0.77
C LEU A 217 16.68 7.48 0.38
N ILE A 218 16.13 7.62 1.58
CA ILE A 218 16.92 7.93 2.79
C ILE A 218 17.44 6.64 3.41
N ALA A 219 16.58 5.61 3.49
CA ALA A 219 16.94 4.27 3.96
C ALA A 219 15.89 3.26 3.48
N HIS A 220 16.31 1.99 3.37
CA HIS A 220 15.45 0.85 3.14
C HIS A 220 16.01 -0.37 3.88
N GLY A 221 15.16 -1.18 4.47
CA GLY A 221 15.52 -2.42 5.16
C GLY A 221 14.56 -2.75 6.29
N ASP A 222 14.97 -3.69 7.15
CA ASP A 222 14.19 -4.16 8.28
C ASP A 222 13.74 -3.00 9.17
N VAL A 223 12.50 -3.09 9.67
CA VAL A 223 11.87 -2.01 10.45
C VAL A 223 12.73 -1.62 11.66
N GLU A 224 13.34 -2.58 12.36
CA GLU A 224 14.17 -2.30 13.55
C GLU A 224 15.43 -1.48 13.22
N GLN A 225 15.97 -1.64 12.02
CA GLN A 225 17.18 -0.93 11.57
C GLN A 225 16.85 0.42 10.94
N THR A 226 15.68 0.54 10.29
CA THR A 226 15.27 1.75 9.55
C THR A 226 14.44 2.70 10.40
N PHE A 227 13.66 2.22 11.36
CA PHE A 227 12.83 3.06 12.23
C PHE A 227 13.65 3.64 13.40
N THR A 228 14.69 4.40 13.10
CA THR A 228 15.55 5.06 14.09
C THR A 228 15.32 6.56 14.10
N GLN A 229 15.50 7.19 15.26
CA GLN A 229 15.32 8.63 15.42
C GLN A 229 16.15 9.44 14.40
N ASN A 230 17.42 9.04 14.14
CA ASN A 230 18.30 9.71 13.19
C ASN A 230 17.76 9.64 11.75
N LEU A 231 17.33 8.44 11.29
CA LEU A 231 16.81 8.26 9.94
C LEU A 231 15.45 8.94 9.75
N LEU A 232 14.59 8.89 10.76
CA LEU A 232 13.32 9.62 10.76
C LEU A 232 13.56 11.14 10.73
N GLN A 233 14.52 11.65 11.50
CA GLN A 233 14.88 13.06 11.48
C GLN A 233 15.43 13.50 10.12
N LYS A 234 16.25 12.67 9.46
CA LYS A 234 16.71 12.92 8.08
C LYS A 234 15.55 12.91 7.08
N THR A 235 14.57 12.04 7.28
CA THR A 235 13.42 11.89 6.37
C THR A 235 12.45 13.07 6.49
N TYR A 236 12.14 13.51 7.71
CA TYR A 236 11.13 14.55 7.98
C TYR A 236 11.70 15.94 8.24
N GLY A 237 13.02 16.06 8.43
CA GLY A 237 13.68 17.30 8.80
C GLY A 237 13.27 17.76 10.20
N GLY A 238 13.45 19.03 10.53
CA GLY A 238 13.14 19.60 11.85
C GLY A 238 11.64 19.59 12.27
N ARG A 239 10.76 19.03 11.45
CA ARG A 239 9.33 18.85 11.79
C ARG A 239 9.07 17.69 12.75
N LEU A 240 10.05 16.84 12.99
CA LEU A 240 9.90 15.65 13.86
C LEU A 240 9.97 15.95 15.36
N THR A 241 10.56 17.07 15.77
CA THR A 241 10.69 17.42 17.19
C THR A 241 9.36 17.44 17.94
N VAL A 242 8.28 17.84 17.27
CA VAL A 242 6.94 17.87 17.86
C VAL A 242 6.31 16.47 17.98
N PHE A 243 6.61 15.56 17.03
CA PHE A 243 6.03 14.20 17.01
C PHE A 243 6.75 13.25 17.98
N THR A 244 8.07 13.40 18.15
CA THR A 244 8.83 12.61 19.15
C THR A 244 8.42 12.94 20.57
N GLU A 245 8.19 14.20 20.89
CA GLU A 245 7.67 14.62 22.21
C GLU A 245 6.26 14.05 22.49
N ILE A 246 5.40 13.98 21.47
CA ILE A 246 4.06 13.40 21.59
C ILE A 246 4.11 11.87 21.73
N ALA A 247 4.99 11.20 21.01
CA ALA A 247 5.17 9.74 21.10
C ALA A 247 5.79 9.33 22.44
N ASP A 248 6.77 10.07 22.94
CA ASP A 248 7.39 9.83 24.24
C ASP A 248 6.41 10.11 25.40
N GLN A 249 5.57 11.14 25.28
CA GLN A 249 4.49 11.40 26.25
C GLN A 249 3.38 10.32 26.21
N ALA A 250 3.06 9.78 25.04
CA ALA A 250 2.09 8.68 24.91
C ALA A 250 2.63 7.36 25.48
N ALA A 251 3.92 7.08 25.26
CA ALA A 251 4.61 5.92 25.84
C ALA A 251 4.72 6.02 27.37
N ALA A 252 5.05 7.21 27.91
CA ALA A 252 5.10 7.46 29.35
C ALA A 252 3.72 7.31 30.03
N ARG A 253 2.64 7.70 29.36
CA ARG A 253 1.26 7.50 29.87
C ARG A 253 0.82 6.03 29.86
N ARG A 254 1.31 5.20 28.93
CA ARG A 254 1.04 3.75 28.91
C ARG A 254 1.84 3.00 29.97
N GLY A 255 3.04 3.44 30.31
CA GLY A 255 3.85 2.90 31.40
C GLY A 255 3.23 3.13 32.78
N SER A 256 2.71 4.33 33.04
CA SER A 256 2.11 4.68 34.34
C SER A 256 0.74 4.01 34.61
N ASN A 257 0.03 3.53 33.58
CA ASN A 257 -1.23 2.79 33.76
C ASN A 257 -1.03 1.29 34.00
N LYS A 258 0.16 0.73 33.72
CA LYS A 258 0.48 -0.67 34.06
C LYS A 258 0.81 -0.84 35.55
N ASP A 259 1.48 0.15 36.13
CA ASP A 259 1.88 0.10 37.57
C ASP A 259 0.69 0.28 38.54
N LEU A 260 -0.44 0.79 38.05
CA LEU A 260 -1.67 0.95 38.86
C LEU A 260 -2.60 -0.27 38.83
N SER A 261 -2.37 -1.23 37.92
CA SER A 261 -3.17 -2.47 37.82
C SER A 261 -2.54 -3.68 38.51
N GLU A 262 -1.30 -3.58 39.00
CA GLU A 262 -0.60 -4.63 39.75
C GLU A 262 -0.60 -4.40 41.29
N SER A 263 -1.28 -3.36 41.78
CA SER A 263 -1.35 -3.05 43.20
C SER A 263 -2.77 -3.08 43.79
N THR A 264 -3.66 -3.96 43.23
CA THR A 264 -4.98 -4.22 43.84
C THR A 264 -5.23 -5.70 43.98
#